data_4c1cefdefc15b3fe2eca7d48eabc3a63
#
_entry.id   4c1cefdefc15b3fe2eca7d48eabc3a63
#
_cell.length_a   1.000
_cell.length_b   1.000
_cell.length_c   1.000
_cell.angle_alpha   90.00
_cell.angle_beta   90.00
_cell.angle_gamma   90.00
#
_symmetry.space_group_name_H-M   'P 1'
#
loop_
_entity.id
_entity.type
_entity.pdbx_description
1 polymer ?
#
loop_
_entity_poly.entity_id
_entity_poly.type
_entity_poly.pdbx_seq_one_letter_code
_entity_poly.pdbx_strand_id
1 'polypeptide(L)'
;MRPTRFKNLSLVPSKPDLAGAVVELARRDDGDRYLAESLAGAGDEWSFVFLDCPPSLGPLTVNALAAADRVLVPVQAEYYALEGLTQLLGSVDLVRSRLNPRLSIAGVLITMVDGRTRLSADVERELRRHLGALVFRATVPRSVRLAEAPSYGLPAIAHDPRSAGAEAYWKVAMELVERP
;
A
#
# COMPACT_ATOMS: atom_id res chain seq x y z
N MET A 1 -3.01 19.91 2.04
CA MET A 1 -3.52 18.90 2.99
C MET A 1 -4.84 19.39 3.57
N ARG A 2 -5.80 18.49 3.85
CA ARG A 2 -7.13 18.81 4.40
C ARG A 2 -7.41 17.92 5.60
N PRO A 3 -7.88 18.46 6.73
CA PRO A 3 -8.32 17.65 7.85
C PRO A 3 -9.57 16.86 7.44
N THR A 4 -9.72 15.67 8.00
CA THR A 4 -10.95 14.88 7.86
C THR A 4 -11.80 15.01 9.13
N ARG A 5 -13.02 14.46 9.11
CA ARG A 5 -13.85 14.34 10.32
C ARG A 5 -13.30 13.33 11.36
N PHE A 6 -12.31 12.55 10.99
CA PHE A 6 -11.68 11.57 11.89
C PHE A 6 -10.48 12.23 12.56
N LYS A 7 -10.41 12.09 13.88
CA LYS A 7 -9.31 12.65 14.67
C LYS A 7 -7.98 12.06 14.20
N ASN A 8 -6.97 12.93 14.09
CA ASN A 8 -5.60 12.55 13.68
C ASN A 8 -5.48 11.98 12.26
N LEU A 9 -6.46 12.20 11.40
CA LEU A 9 -6.43 11.80 10.00
C LEU A 9 -6.60 13.01 9.08
N SER A 10 -5.61 13.27 8.26
CA SER A 10 -5.65 14.26 7.19
C SER A 10 -5.49 13.59 5.83
N LEU A 11 -5.93 14.25 4.77
CA LEU A 11 -5.92 13.73 3.41
C LEU A 11 -5.38 14.77 2.42
N VAL A 12 -4.56 14.31 1.50
CA VAL A 12 -4.21 15.02 0.27
C VAL A 12 -4.90 14.27 -0.88
N PRO A 13 -6.08 14.74 -1.33
CA PRO A 13 -6.80 14.06 -2.39
C PRO A 13 -6.13 14.27 -3.73
N SER A 14 -6.06 13.24 -4.55
CA SER A 14 -5.67 13.38 -5.95
C SER A 14 -6.81 14.03 -6.76
N LYS A 15 -6.44 14.60 -7.92
CA LYS A 15 -7.36 15.14 -8.92
C LYS A 15 -7.07 14.49 -10.26
N PRO A 16 -8.02 14.52 -11.22
CA PRO A 16 -7.80 14.02 -12.59
C PRO A 16 -6.57 14.64 -13.27
N ASP A 17 -6.24 15.89 -12.93
CA ASP A 17 -5.06 16.61 -13.46
C ASP A 17 -3.73 15.94 -13.08
N LEU A 18 -3.70 15.08 -12.04
CA LEU A 18 -2.51 14.32 -11.67
C LEU A 18 -2.03 13.40 -12.80
N ALA A 19 -2.93 13.00 -13.71
CA ALA A 19 -2.55 12.27 -14.92
C ALA A 19 -1.61 13.10 -15.82
N GLY A 20 -1.76 14.42 -15.86
CA GLY A 20 -0.86 15.33 -16.56
C GLY A 20 0.53 15.41 -15.94
N ALA A 21 0.64 15.27 -14.63
CA ALA A 21 1.91 15.27 -13.91
C ALA A 21 2.84 14.15 -14.38
N VAL A 22 2.32 13.02 -14.85
CA VAL A 22 3.13 11.92 -15.41
C VAL A 22 4.00 12.40 -16.57
N VAL A 23 3.44 13.24 -17.46
CA VAL A 23 4.15 13.78 -18.62
C VAL A 23 5.17 14.83 -18.19
N GLU A 24 4.81 15.66 -17.21
CA GLU A 24 5.69 16.71 -16.69
C GLU A 24 6.91 16.10 -15.94
N LEU A 25 6.64 15.14 -15.06
CA LEU A 25 7.69 14.44 -14.31
C LEU A 25 8.66 13.71 -15.23
N ALA A 26 8.18 13.09 -16.30
CA ALA A 26 9.04 12.38 -17.27
C ALA A 26 9.97 13.32 -18.07
N ARG A 27 9.71 14.63 -18.10
CA ARG A 27 10.50 15.63 -18.80
C ARG A 27 11.52 16.35 -17.91
N ARG A 28 11.46 16.14 -16.60
CA ARG A 28 12.34 16.80 -15.63
C ARG A 28 13.49 15.89 -15.25
N ASP A 29 14.68 16.44 -15.14
CA ASP A 29 15.88 15.71 -14.69
C ASP A 29 15.75 15.21 -13.23
N ASP A 30 15.00 15.96 -12.39
CA ASP A 30 14.70 15.67 -10.99
C ASP A 30 13.32 15.02 -10.78
N GLY A 31 12.62 14.66 -11.88
CA GLY A 31 11.23 14.21 -11.87
C GLY A 31 10.92 13.03 -10.95
N ASP A 32 11.90 12.14 -10.75
CA ASP A 32 11.74 10.96 -9.89
C ASP A 32 11.79 11.26 -8.37
N ARG A 33 12.26 12.46 -7.97
CA ARG A 33 12.44 12.88 -6.57
C ARG A 33 11.49 13.98 -6.12
N TYR A 34 10.65 14.46 -7.00
CA TYR A 34 9.79 15.61 -6.76
C TYR A 34 8.88 15.45 -5.52
N LEU A 35 8.31 14.25 -5.33
CA LEU A 35 7.48 13.97 -4.16
C LEU A 35 8.32 13.91 -2.87
N ALA A 36 9.51 13.34 -2.91
CA ALA A 36 10.41 13.28 -1.75
C ALA A 36 10.77 14.68 -1.25
N GLU A 37 11.09 15.60 -2.17
CA GLU A 37 11.38 16.99 -1.84
C GLU A 37 10.14 17.71 -1.29
N SER A 38 8.96 17.45 -1.87
CA SER A 38 7.70 18.04 -1.42
C SER A 38 7.26 17.56 -0.04
N LEU A 39 7.68 16.37 0.38
CA LEU A 39 7.38 15.78 1.68
C LEU A 39 8.50 15.99 2.71
N ALA A 40 9.57 16.68 2.34
CA ALA A 40 10.65 17.00 3.27
C ALA A 40 10.08 17.75 4.48
N GLY A 41 10.27 17.20 5.69
CA GLY A 41 9.71 17.74 6.94
C GLY A 41 8.31 17.22 7.34
N ALA A 42 7.59 16.54 6.46
CA ALA A 42 6.27 15.98 6.82
C ALA A 42 6.36 14.91 7.93
N GLY A 43 7.49 14.20 8.01
CA GLY A 43 7.74 13.18 9.04
C GLY A 43 7.81 13.70 10.47
N ASP A 44 8.10 14.98 10.64
CA ASP A 44 8.16 15.62 11.95
C ASP A 44 6.75 15.91 12.53
N GLU A 45 5.77 16.01 11.66
CA GLU A 45 4.38 16.36 12.01
C GLU A 45 3.49 15.10 12.13
N TRP A 46 3.83 14.00 11.42
CA TRP A 46 2.96 12.83 11.26
C TRP A 46 3.67 11.53 11.65
N SER A 47 3.02 10.71 12.48
CA SER A 47 3.54 9.37 12.82
C SER A 47 3.56 8.42 11.62
N PHE A 48 2.64 8.59 10.68
CA PHE A 48 2.53 7.81 9.45
C PHE A 48 2.06 8.69 8.29
N VAL A 49 2.71 8.56 7.15
CA VAL A 49 2.27 9.11 5.87
C VAL A 49 2.08 7.95 4.89
N PHE A 50 0.85 7.72 4.46
CA PHE A 50 0.54 6.68 3.47
C PHE A 50 0.44 7.29 2.08
N LEU A 51 1.20 6.74 1.13
CA LEU A 51 1.16 7.08 -0.28
C LEU A 51 0.39 5.98 -1.01
N ASP A 52 -0.89 6.25 -1.33
CA ASP A 52 -1.72 5.33 -2.11
C ASP A 52 -1.36 5.45 -3.59
N CYS A 53 -0.80 4.37 -4.15
CA CYS A 53 -0.22 4.35 -5.48
C CYS A 53 -1.13 3.66 -6.49
N PRO A 54 -1.12 4.11 -7.77
CA PRO A 54 -1.79 3.38 -8.83
C PRO A 54 -1.14 2.00 -9.05
N PRO A 55 -1.86 1.02 -9.63
CA PRO A 55 -1.36 -0.34 -9.81
C PRO A 55 -0.25 -0.47 -10.86
N SER A 56 0.15 0.62 -11.51
CA SER A 56 1.21 0.66 -12.51
C SER A 56 2.53 1.15 -11.91
N LEU A 57 3.66 0.64 -12.40
CA LEU A 57 5.01 1.10 -12.05
C LEU A 57 5.44 2.32 -12.89
N GLY A 58 4.53 3.29 -13.04
CA GLY A 58 4.80 4.54 -13.73
C GLY A 58 5.48 5.59 -12.86
N PRO A 59 5.72 6.81 -13.41
CA PRO A 59 6.43 7.90 -12.72
C PRO A 59 5.85 8.27 -11.35
N LEU A 60 4.53 8.16 -11.15
CA LEU A 60 3.90 8.44 -9.85
C LEU A 60 4.31 7.41 -8.80
N THR A 61 4.32 6.12 -9.15
CA THR A 61 4.74 5.05 -8.24
C THR A 61 6.23 5.12 -7.95
N VAL A 62 7.06 5.45 -8.95
CA VAL A 62 8.51 5.67 -8.75
C VAL A 62 8.74 6.82 -7.76
N ASN A 63 8.03 7.95 -7.92
CA ASN A 63 8.08 9.08 -6.99
C ASN A 63 7.68 8.69 -5.57
N ALA A 64 6.61 7.90 -5.41
CA ALA A 64 6.18 7.44 -4.11
C ALA A 64 7.22 6.53 -3.44
N LEU A 65 7.82 5.59 -4.18
CA LEU A 65 8.88 4.71 -3.69
C LEU A 65 10.17 5.48 -3.37
N ALA A 66 10.49 6.52 -4.16
CA ALA A 66 11.64 7.39 -3.90
C ALA A 66 11.46 8.22 -2.62
N ALA A 67 10.23 8.55 -2.25
CA ALA A 67 9.90 9.34 -1.06
C ALA A 67 9.67 8.50 0.21
N ALA A 68 9.31 7.22 0.06
CA ALA A 68 8.89 6.38 1.17
C ALA A 68 10.07 5.77 1.94
N ASP A 69 9.90 5.53 3.22
CA ASP A 69 10.83 4.73 4.02
C ASP A 69 10.54 3.23 3.83
N ARG A 70 9.26 2.89 3.70
CA ARG A 70 8.83 1.49 3.60
C ARG A 70 7.70 1.30 2.60
N VAL A 71 7.66 0.13 1.97
CA VAL A 71 6.57 -0.28 1.09
C VAL A 71 5.79 -1.44 1.67
N LEU A 72 4.48 -1.26 1.81
CA LEU A 72 3.52 -2.33 2.11
C LEU A 72 2.94 -2.82 0.79
N VAL A 73 3.07 -4.13 0.53
CA VAL A 73 2.64 -4.74 -0.73
C VAL A 73 1.36 -5.55 -0.53
N PRO A 74 0.18 -5.03 -0.91
CA PRO A 74 -1.04 -5.83 -0.93
C PRO A 74 -1.03 -6.79 -2.11
N VAL A 75 -1.33 -8.06 -1.85
CA VAL A 75 -1.38 -9.13 -2.85
C VAL A 75 -2.71 -9.87 -2.72
N GLN A 76 -3.46 -9.99 -3.80
CA GLN A 76 -4.70 -10.76 -3.81
C GLN A 76 -4.38 -12.25 -3.77
N ALA A 77 -5.21 -13.04 -3.05
CA ALA A 77 -5.07 -14.50 -2.96
C ALA A 77 -5.57 -15.20 -4.23
N GLU A 78 -4.96 -14.86 -5.38
CA GLU A 78 -5.33 -15.31 -6.72
C GLU A 78 -4.12 -15.90 -7.48
N TYR A 79 -4.37 -16.61 -8.57
CA TYR A 79 -3.37 -17.44 -9.28
C TYR A 79 -2.09 -16.68 -9.70
N TYR A 80 -2.21 -15.46 -10.19
CA TYR A 80 -1.06 -14.67 -10.67
C TYR A 80 -0.35 -13.87 -9.56
N ALA A 81 -0.68 -14.12 -8.30
CA ALA A 81 -0.16 -13.37 -7.16
C ALA A 81 1.37 -13.36 -7.07
N LEU A 82 1.99 -14.53 -7.25
CA LEU A 82 3.45 -14.69 -7.15
C LEU A 82 4.21 -14.04 -8.30
N GLU A 83 3.68 -14.14 -9.51
CA GLU A 83 4.31 -13.53 -10.69
C GLU A 83 4.31 -12.01 -10.58
N GLY A 84 3.15 -11.40 -10.30
CA GLY A 84 3.04 -9.96 -10.11
C GLY A 84 3.89 -9.45 -8.95
N LEU A 85 3.96 -10.21 -7.85
CA LEU A 85 4.80 -9.88 -6.71
C LEU A 85 6.29 -9.88 -7.08
N THR A 86 6.76 -10.87 -7.82
CA THR A 86 8.17 -10.94 -8.26
C THR A 86 8.56 -9.74 -9.10
N GLN A 87 7.71 -9.31 -10.02
CA GLN A 87 7.94 -8.12 -10.85
C GLN A 87 7.97 -6.84 -10.00
N LEU A 88 7.05 -6.73 -9.04
CA LEU A 88 7.01 -5.59 -8.12
C LEU A 88 8.27 -5.51 -7.27
N LEU A 89 8.70 -6.62 -6.67
CA LEU A 89 9.91 -6.68 -5.83
C LEU A 89 11.16 -6.29 -6.63
N GLY A 90 11.28 -6.75 -7.87
CA GLY A 90 12.36 -6.33 -8.77
C GLY A 90 12.36 -4.81 -9.03
N SER A 91 11.20 -4.20 -9.13
CA SER A 91 11.07 -2.75 -9.31
C SER A 91 11.40 -1.97 -8.04
N VAL A 92 11.00 -2.48 -6.88
CA VAL A 92 11.41 -1.91 -5.58
C VAL A 92 12.92 -1.95 -5.43
N ASP A 93 13.57 -3.08 -5.80
CA ASP A 93 15.02 -3.20 -5.76
C ASP A 93 15.73 -2.22 -6.71
N LEU A 94 15.14 -1.97 -7.88
CA LEU A 94 15.68 -0.97 -8.83
C LEU A 94 15.61 0.44 -8.24
N VAL A 95 14.47 0.83 -7.65
CA VAL A 95 14.32 2.15 -6.99
C VAL A 95 15.26 2.25 -5.80
N ARG A 96 15.36 1.19 -4.98
CA ARG A 96 16.29 1.15 -3.84
C ARG A 96 17.73 1.36 -4.26
N SER A 97 18.17 0.74 -5.35
CA SER A 97 19.56 0.85 -5.82
C SER A 97 19.90 2.19 -6.44
N ARG A 98 18.95 2.92 -7.03
CA ARG A 98 19.20 4.12 -7.82
C ARG A 98 18.72 5.42 -7.18
N LEU A 99 17.60 5.39 -6.48
CA LEU A 99 16.89 6.59 -6.02
C LEU A 99 16.80 6.69 -4.50
N ASN A 100 16.49 5.58 -3.82
CA ASN A 100 16.23 5.57 -2.38
C ASN A 100 16.86 4.35 -1.68
N PRO A 101 18.15 4.40 -1.32
CA PRO A 101 18.84 3.27 -0.67
C PRO A 101 18.25 2.85 0.69
N ARG A 102 17.44 3.72 1.33
CA ARG A 102 16.80 3.43 2.62
C ARG A 102 15.48 2.68 2.49
N LEU A 103 14.92 2.61 1.27
CA LEU A 103 13.64 1.95 1.04
C LEU A 103 13.70 0.49 1.47
N SER A 104 12.77 0.10 2.32
CA SER A 104 12.63 -1.27 2.80
C SER A 104 11.21 -1.80 2.56
N ILE A 105 11.03 -3.11 2.67
CA ILE A 105 9.72 -3.74 2.54
C ILE A 105 9.14 -3.92 3.94
N ALA A 106 8.05 -3.20 4.27
CA ALA A 106 7.30 -3.37 5.52
C ALA A 106 6.67 -4.76 5.60
N GLY A 107 6.25 -5.30 4.46
CA GLY A 107 5.72 -6.64 4.35
C GLY A 107 4.76 -6.82 3.19
N VAL A 108 4.35 -8.08 3.00
CA VAL A 108 3.36 -8.51 2.01
C VAL A 108 2.06 -8.83 2.74
N LEU A 109 0.99 -8.11 2.39
CA LEU A 109 -0.34 -8.30 2.97
C LEU A 109 -1.22 -9.10 2.01
N ILE A 110 -1.65 -10.29 2.41
CA ILE A 110 -2.57 -11.10 1.63
C ILE A 110 -3.99 -10.56 1.79
N THR A 111 -4.62 -10.21 0.67
CA THR A 111 -5.96 -9.63 0.61
C THR A 111 -6.91 -10.50 -0.21
N MET A 112 -8.22 -10.16 -0.18
CA MET A 112 -9.27 -10.87 -0.91
C MET A 112 -9.31 -12.38 -0.63
N VAL A 113 -8.89 -12.80 0.57
CA VAL A 113 -8.89 -14.21 0.96
C VAL A 113 -10.33 -14.74 1.00
N ASP A 114 -10.61 -15.81 0.25
CA ASP A 114 -11.87 -16.53 0.30
C ASP A 114 -11.64 -17.92 0.90
N GLY A 115 -12.00 -18.08 2.17
CA GLY A 115 -11.82 -19.34 2.92
C GLY A 115 -12.60 -20.54 2.38
N ARG A 116 -13.50 -20.33 1.39
CA ARG A 116 -14.27 -21.39 0.73
C ARG A 116 -13.51 -22.02 -0.43
N THR A 117 -12.41 -21.42 -0.88
CA THR A 117 -11.67 -21.86 -2.05
C THR A 117 -10.32 -22.47 -1.65
N ARG A 118 -9.97 -23.60 -2.30
CA ARG A 118 -8.63 -24.21 -2.14
C ARG A 118 -7.54 -23.29 -2.71
N LEU A 119 -7.84 -22.59 -3.81
CA LEU A 119 -6.90 -21.67 -4.45
C LEU A 119 -6.36 -20.62 -3.47
N SER A 120 -7.24 -19.97 -2.72
CA SER A 120 -6.85 -18.95 -1.74
C SER A 120 -5.90 -19.52 -0.67
N ALA A 121 -6.20 -20.72 -0.16
CA ALA A 121 -5.35 -21.40 0.82
C ALA A 121 -4.00 -21.83 0.23
N ASP A 122 -3.98 -22.27 -1.01
CA ASP A 122 -2.75 -22.70 -1.70
C ASP A 122 -1.83 -21.49 -1.99
N VAL A 123 -2.40 -20.37 -2.47
CA VAL A 123 -1.66 -19.12 -2.69
C VAL A 123 -1.09 -18.58 -1.38
N GLU A 124 -1.88 -18.54 -0.30
CA GLU A 124 -1.39 -18.11 1.02
C GLU A 124 -0.22 -18.98 1.49
N ARG A 125 -0.34 -20.30 1.40
CA ARG A 125 0.73 -21.24 1.78
C ARG A 125 2.00 -21.01 0.98
N GLU A 126 1.88 -20.80 -0.31
CA GLU A 126 2.99 -20.57 -1.22
C GLU A 126 3.71 -19.24 -0.94
N LEU A 127 2.95 -18.16 -0.73
CA LEU A 127 3.49 -16.87 -0.32
C LEU A 127 4.25 -16.97 1.00
N ARG A 128 3.68 -17.64 2.02
CA ARG A 128 4.33 -17.84 3.31
C ARG A 128 5.57 -18.72 3.22
N ARG A 129 5.57 -19.73 2.34
CA ARG A 129 6.72 -20.60 2.12
C ARG A 129 7.90 -19.85 1.51
N HIS A 130 7.65 -18.95 0.54
CA HIS A 130 8.71 -18.24 -0.17
C HIS A 130 9.20 -16.99 0.54
N LEU A 131 8.33 -16.28 1.23
CA LEU A 131 8.62 -14.96 1.80
C LEU A 131 8.72 -14.97 3.34
N GLY A 132 8.27 -16.05 3.98
CA GLY A 132 8.43 -16.23 5.43
C GLY A 132 7.88 -15.07 6.24
N ALA A 133 8.73 -14.46 7.05
CA ALA A 133 8.39 -13.36 7.96
C ALA A 133 7.98 -12.06 7.25
N LEU A 134 8.26 -11.90 5.97
CA LEU A 134 7.78 -10.74 5.21
C LEU A 134 6.26 -10.74 5.04
N VAL A 135 5.60 -11.92 5.04
CA VAL A 135 4.15 -12.00 4.95
C VAL A 135 3.52 -11.60 6.28
N PHE A 136 2.54 -10.72 6.25
CA PHE A 136 1.75 -10.38 7.43
C PHE A 136 1.05 -11.63 7.98
N ARG A 137 1.00 -11.78 9.30
CA ARG A 137 0.21 -12.83 9.97
C ARG A 137 -1.28 -12.62 9.70
N ALA A 138 -1.70 -11.35 9.78
CA ALA A 138 -3.06 -10.95 9.45
C ALA A 138 -3.30 -11.02 7.93
N THR A 139 -4.49 -11.47 7.54
CA THR A 139 -4.97 -11.47 6.16
C THR A 139 -6.28 -10.73 6.07
N VAL A 140 -6.58 -10.13 4.91
CA VAL A 140 -7.85 -9.41 4.69
C VAL A 140 -8.80 -10.27 3.86
N PRO A 141 -9.98 -10.63 4.38
CA PRO A 141 -10.94 -11.45 3.65
C PRO A 141 -11.60 -10.66 2.50
N ARG A 142 -12.10 -11.38 1.50
CA ARG A 142 -13.06 -10.84 0.55
C ARG A 142 -14.33 -10.44 1.31
N SER A 143 -14.70 -9.16 1.25
CA SER A 143 -15.79 -8.62 2.06
C SER A 143 -16.60 -7.58 1.30
N VAL A 144 -17.91 -7.78 1.23
CA VAL A 144 -18.84 -6.81 0.65
C VAL A 144 -18.80 -5.50 1.45
N ARG A 145 -18.69 -5.57 2.78
CA ARG A 145 -18.64 -4.38 3.65
C ARG A 145 -17.43 -3.49 3.36
N LEU A 146 -16.27 -4.08 3.02
CA LEU A 146 -15.10 -3.33 2.56
C LEU A 146 -15.35 -2.64 1.22
N ALA A 147 -16.05 -3.31 0.30
CA ALA A 147 -16.36 -2.76 -1.01
C ALA A 147 -17.43 -1.64 -0.96
N GLU A 148 -18.35 -1.71 -0.02
CA GLU A 148 -19.43 -0.72 0.16
C GLU A 148 -18.94 0.58 0.83
N ALA A 149 -18.00 0.50 1.78
CA ALA A 149 -17.58 1.62 2.62
C ALA A 149 -17.22 2.89 1.81
N PRO A 150 -16.50 2.81 0.67
CA PRO A 150 -16.22 4.00 -0.16
C PRO A 150 -17.46 4.69 -0.69
N SER A 151 -18.54 3.96 -1.00
CA SER A 151 -19.82 4.53 -1.47
C SER A 151 -20.46 5.46 -0.44
N TYR A 152 -20.15 5.24 0.85
CA TYR A 152 -20.63 6.08 1.95
C TYR A 152 -19.61 7.17 2.34
N GLY A 153 -18.49 7.24 1.65
CA GLY A 153 -17.39 8.15 2.00
C GLY A 153 -16.82 7.87 3.40
N LEU A 154 -16.81 6.60 3.82
CA LEU A 154 -16.37 6.14 5.13
C LEU A 154 -15.19 5.17 5.01
N PRO A 155 -14.23 5.21 5.95
CA PRO A 155 -13.33 4.08 6.13
C PRO A 155 -14.13 2.87 6.65
N ALA A 156 -13.67 1.66 6.30
CA ALA A 156 -14.36 0.41 6.67
C ALA A 156 -14.60 0.27 8.17
N ILE A 157 -13.64 0.69 8.99
CA ILE A 157 -13.75 0.67 10.47
C ILE A 157 -14.82 1.62 11.03
N ALA A 158 -15.24 2.62 10.27
CA ALA A 158 -16.34 3.54 10.65
C ALA A 158 -17.66 3.13 10.00
N HIS A 159 -17.62 2.46 8.83
CA HIS A 159 -18.81 1.98 8.13
C HIS A 159 -19.44 0.79 8.84
N ASP A 160 -18.63 -0.24 9.11
CA ASP A 160 -19.07 -1.44 9.85
C ASP A 160 -17.91 -1.96 10.73
N PRO A 161 -17.78 -1.42 11.96
CA PRO A 161 -16.67 -1.74 12.86
C PRO A 161 -16.56 -3.22 13.25
N ARG A 162 -17.68 -3.96 13.18
CA ARG A 162 -17.75 -5.37 13.57
C ARG A 162 -17.64 -6.32 12.39
N SER A 163 -17.48 -5.82 11.18
CA SER A 163 -17.27 -6.66 10.02
C SER A 163 -15.92 -7.37 10.08
N ALA A 164 -15.85 -8.57 9.54
CA ALA A 164 -14.59 -9.33 9.44
C ALA A 164 -13.50 -8.54 8.70
N GLY A 165 -13.89 -7.69 7.74
CA GLY A 165 -12.97 -6.82 7.03
C GLY A 165 -12.39 -5.72 7.92
N ALA A 166 -13.22 -5.05 8.73
CA ALA A 166 -12.76 -4.02 9.66
C ALA A 166 -11.84 -4.61 10.75
N GLU A 167 -12.22 -5.75 11.33
CA GLU A 167 -11.38 -6.47 12.29
C GLU A 167 -10.04 -6.92 11.69
N ALA A 168 -10.05 -7.36 10.44
CA ALA A 168 -8.82 -7.73 9.73
C ALA A 168 -7.87 -6.52 9.58
N TYR A 169 -8.39 -5.37 9.15
CA TYR A 169 -7.58 -4.15 9.04
C TYR A 169 -7.06 -3.65 10.39
N TRP A 170 -7.81 -3.83 11.48
CA TRP A 170 -7.30 -3.56 12.83
C TRP A 170 -6.07 -4.42 13.14
N LYS A 171 -6.13 -5.72 12.86
CA LYS A 171 -5.00 -6.64 13.08
C LYS A 171 -3.79 -6.26 12.20
N VAL A 172 -4.05 -5.88 10.94
CA VAL A 172 -3.01 -5.38 10.03
C VAL A 172 -2.36 -4.12 10.57
N ALA A 173 -3.14 -3.15 11.06
CA ALA A 173 -2.61 -1.91 11.60
C ALA A 173 -1.73 -2.15 12.83
N MET A 174 -2.18 -2.99 13.77
CA MET A 174 -1.38 -3.37 14.94
C MET A 174 -0.07 -4.05 14.53
N GLU A 175 -0.14 -5.00 13.61
CA GLU A 175 1.05 -5.69 13.12
C GLU A 175 2.00 -4.75 12.38
N LEU A 176 1.49 -3.77 11.61
CA LEU A 176 2.32 -2.78 10.91
C LEU A 176 3.11 -1.90 11.88
N VAL A 177 2.48 -1.48 12.99
CA VAL A 177 3.13 -0.68 14.04
C VAL A 177 4.22 -1.47 14.77
N GLU A 178 4.04 -2.78 14.94
CA GLU A 178 5.01 -3.66 15.61
C GLU A 178 6.21 -4.04 14.72
N ARG A 179 6.07 -3.91 13.41
CA ARG A 179 7.14 -4.29 12.47
C ARG A 179 8.28 -3.26 12.46
N PRO A 180 9.53 -3.73 12.50
CA PRO A 180 10.73 -2.88 12.49
C PRO A 180 10.89 -2.08 11.19
#